data_d27a337e18658a36b7e15c8ea790a2e8
#
_entry.id   d27a337e18658a36b7e15c8ea790a2e8
#
_cell.length_a   1.000
_cell.length_b   1.000
_cell.length_c   1.000
_cell.angle_alpha   90.00
_cell.angle_beta   90.00
_cell.angle_gamma   90.00
#
_symmetry.space_group_name_H-M   'P 1'
#
loop_
_entity.id
_entity.type
_entity.pdbx_description
1 polymer ?
#
loop_
_entity_poly.entity_id
_entity_poly.type
_entity_poly.pdbx_seq_one_letter_code
_entity_poly.pdbx_strand_id
1 'polypeptide(L)'
;MFKRTRYQHGSVELEERKKGPAVWVYRWWEEDVNGKLLHRKQQIGDVETYPSESAAFAAADALRLTINNGSKHKSLQRTTISILWEHYSREELPRKALSTQDSYSMYAKNWIVPRWGNMQLDQIKTVEVERWLLAIEAANGTQAKIKCVMSALFSHAVRWEFCGHNPISSGIPVGSGGKRGPSTGVRVSSKRRRSPLKLTAAQVALVLTELEFRDQLLVFLDAGLGTRRGELGALRWMDCDFNNRAFDIQHSYYWRRGSHLIDTKSEASAQSLPMHPGLKDGLLEWRSQSLYNQPEDFVFASERLKGRKPLDLAAVLKKKIQPAFNRIGITGVGWHTFRHTVGTMLAEMGEHQLTIRDYLRHSNLHVTNKYLQATSKTKRLAHDKLVDAFLPAGLLPKSKPGPIGDAKQRIRNLEFASCAYRPLISPDPFGSGLVSD
;
A
#
# COMPACT_ATOMS: atom_id res chain seq x y z
N MET A 1 13.58 -29.74 -24.01
CA MET A 1 13.38 -31.13 -23.55
C MET A 1 13.77 -31.19 -22.07
N PHE A 2 12.80 -31.29 -21.16
CA PHE A 2 13.08 -31.30 -19.71
C PHE A 2 13.60 -32.70 -19.32
N LYS A 3 14.89 -32.80 -18.95
CA LYS A 3 15.45 -34.00 -18.33
C LYS A 3 14.93 -34.09 -16.90
N ARG A 4 14.03 -35.01 -16.60
CA ARG A 4 13.66 -35.36 -15.20
C ARG A 4 14.93 -35.93 -14.54
N THR A 5 15.44 -35.25 -13.53
CA THR A 5 16.51 -35.78 -12.66
C THR A 5 15.89 -36.96 -11.89
N ARG A 6 16.37 -38.18 -12.18
CA ARG A 6 15.92 -39.36 -11.46
C ARG A 6 16.49 -39.33 -10.05
N TYR A 7 15.64 -39.68 -9.06
CA TYR A 7 16.09 -39.91 -7.71
C TYR A 7 17.20 -41.00 -7.70
N GLN A 8 18.38 -40.70 -7.12
CA GLN A 8 19.49 -41.60 -7.05
C GLN A 8 19.43 -42.37 -5.72
N HIS A 9 19.32 -43.69 -5.81
CA HIS A 9 19.40 -44.55 -4.63
C HIS A 9 20.86 -44.73 -4.16
N GLY A 10 21.83 -44.61 -5.04
CA GLY A 10 23.22 -44.91 -4.77
C GLY A 10 23.45 -46.40 -4.50
N SER A 11 24.70 -46.76 -4.23
CA SER A 11 25.07 -48.09 -3.77
C SER A 11 25.93 -48.00 -2.51
N VAL A 12 25.81 -48.99 -1.62
CA VAL A 12 26.72 -49.17 -0.48
C VAL A 12 27.58 -50.41 -0.78
N GLU A 13 28.86 -50.25 -0.69
CA GLU A 13 29.84 -51.34 -0.94
C GLU A 13 30.82 -51.44 0.21
N LEU A 14 31.25 -52.67 0.50
CA LEU A 14 32.25 -52.93 1.51
C LEU A 14 33.63 -52.82 0.85
N GLU A 15 34.48 -51.90 1.34
CA GLU A 15 35.86 -51.78 0.91
C GLU A 15 36.83 -52.33 1.98
N GLU A 16 37.64 -53.33 1.62
CA GLU A 16 38.71 -53.84 2.49
C GLU A 16 39.84 -52.84 2.60
N ARG A 17 40.43 -52.71 3.80
CA ARG A 17 41.57 -51.84 4.06
C ARG A 17 42.83 -52.66 4.28
N LYS A 18 43.98 -52.15 3.86
CA LYS A 18 45.29 -52.75 4.15
C LYS A 18 45.64 -52.77 5.62
N LYS A 19 45.03 -51.90 6.43
CA LYS A 19 45.16 -51.86 7.91
C LYS A 19 43.82 -51.39 8.48
N GLY A 20 43.29 -52.11 9.51
CA GLY A 20 42.04 -51.83 10.19
C GLY A 20 40.83 -52.57 9.59
N PRO A 21 39.65 -52.45 10.20
CA PRO A 21 38.43 -53.11 9.74
C PRO A 21 37.97 -52.61 8.38
N ALA A 22 37.27 -53.46 7.62
CA ALA A 22 36.63 -53.09 6.36
C ALA A 22 35.59 -51.97 6.60
N VAL A 23 35.39 -51.13 5.60
CA VAL A 23 34.55 -49.94 5.70
C VAL A 23 33.45 -49.94 4.64
N TRP A 24 32.31 -49.45 5.06
CA TRP A 24 31.19 -49.19 4.16
C TRP A 24 31.35 -47.86 3.46
N VAL A 25 31.21 -47.88 2.11
CA VAL A 25 31.36 -46.72 1.24
C VAL A 25 30.10 -46.57 0.42
N TYR A 26 29.48 -45.38 0.52
CA TYR A 26 28.33 -45.00 -0.29
C TYR A 26 28.82 -44.36 -1.60
N ARG A 27 28.25 -44.77 -2.73
CA ARG A 27 28.64 -44.29 -4.06
C ARG A 27 27.42 -43.73 -4.79
N TRP A 28 27.66 -42.61 -5.50
CA TRP A 28 26.65 -41.95 -6.32
C TRP A 28 27.26 -41.25 -7.52
N TRP A 29 26.40 -40.82 -8.45
CA TRP A 29 26.80 -40.01 -9.60
C TRP A 29 26.50 -38.55 -9.36
N GLU A 30 27.46 -37.67 -9.64
CA GLU A 30 27.32 -36.22 -9.56
C GLU A 30 27.64 -35.59 -10.91
N GLU A 31 26.80 -34.68 -11.40
CA GLU A 31 27.05 -33.92 -12.62
C GLU A 31 27.91 -32.70 -12.27
N ASP A 32 29.06 -32.50 -12.95
CA ASP A 32 29.94 -31.36 -12.77
C ASP A 32 29.34 -30.10 -13.44
N VAL A 33 30.06 -28.97 -13.31
CA VAL A 33 29.64 -27.67 -13.89
C VAL A 33 29.57 -27.70 -15.43
N ASN A 34 30.17 -28.68 -16.08
CA ASN A 34 30.21 -28.85 -17.53
C ASN A 34 29.24 -29.94 -18.03
N GLY A 35 28.41 -30.48 -17.13
CA GLY A 35 27.43 -31.53 -17.47
C GLY A 35 28.04 -32.94 -17.54
N LYS A 36 29.30 -33.17 -17.12
CA LYS A 36 29.97 -34.47 -17.09
C LYS A 36 29.61 -35.20 -15.81
N LEU A 37 29.19 -36.46 -15.91
CA LEU A 37 28.91 -37.32 -14.77
C LEU A 37 30.22 -37.77 -14.12
N LEU A 38 30.35 -37.51 -12.83
CA LEU A 38 31.43 -37.91 -11.95
C LEU A 38 30.95 -38.94 -10.95
N HIS A 39 31.68 -40.04 -10.78
CA HIS A 39 31.37 -41.02 -9.74
C HIS A 39 32.00 -40.56 -8.43
N ARG A 40 31.16 -40.33 -7.43
CA ARG A 40 31.56 -39.90 -6.09
C ARG A 40 31.44 -41.05 -5.11
N LYS A 41 32.28 -41.03 -4.08
CA LYS A 41 32.19 -41.96 -2.97
C LYS A 41 32.45 -41.27 -1.64
N GLN A 42 31.79 -41.75 -0.58
CA GLN A 42 31.97 -41.28 0.79
C GLN A 42 31.90 -42.45 1.76
N GLN A 43 32.88 -42.52 2.65
CA GLN A 43 32.87 -43.50 3.73
C GLN A 43 31.73 -43.20 4.72
N ILE A 44 30.96 -44.23 5.10
CA ILE A 44 29.83 -44.16 6.06
C ILE A 44 30.33 -44.58 7.45
N GLY A 45 31.06 -45.65 7.56
CA GLY A 45 31.61 -46.20 8.80
C GLY A 45 32.28 -47.56 8.55
N ASP A 46 32.69 -48.22 9.60
CA ASP A 46 33.29 -49.56 9.55
C ASP A 46 32.26 -50.64 9.85
N VAL A 47 32.68 -51.90 9.67
CA VAL A 47 31.84 -53.09 9.91
C VAL A 47 31.50 -53.24 11.40
N GLU A 48 32.36 -52.72 12.30
CA GLU A 48 32.11 -52.78 13.75
C GLU A 48 30.96 -51.85 14.14
N THR A 49 30.89 -50.66 13.51
CA THR A 49 29.81 -49.69 13.74
C THR A 49 28.51 -50.07 13.01
N TYR A 50 28.63 -50.64 11.80
CA TYR A 50 27.49 -51.07 10.98
C TYR A 50 27.67 -52.53 10.55
N PRO A 51 27.15 -53.50 11.32
CA PRO A 51 27.40 -54.92 11.10
C PRO A 51 26.78 -55.51 9.82
N SER A 52 25.89 -54.74 9.14
CA SER A 52 25.22 -55.21 7.92
C SER A 52 25.14 -54.11 6.88
N GLU A 53 25.03 -54.49 5.59
CA GLU A 53 24.79 -53.58 4.46
C GLU A 53 23.53 -52.76 4.69
N SER A 54 22.47 -53.35 5.22
CA SER A 54 21.21 -52.67 5.51
C SER A 54 21.39 -51.57 6.58
N ALA A 55 22.20 -51.80 7.61
CA ALA A 55 22.50 -50.81 8.62
C ALA A 55 23.35 -49.66 8.05
N ALA A 56 24.35 -49.96 7.22
CA ALA A 56 25.15 -48.93 6.55
C ALA A 56 24.32 -48.16 5.53
N PHE A 57 23.39 -48.78 4.84
CA PHE A 57 22.50 -48.12 3.89
C PHE A 57 21.51 -47.18 4.62
N ALA A 58 20.96 -47.58 5.76
CA ALA A 58 20.14 -46.72 6.60
C ALA A 58 20.92 -45.52 7.14
N ALA A 59 22.18 -45.71 7.54
CA ALA A 59 23.04 -44.60 7.98
C ALA A 59 23.37 -43.64 6.83
N ALA A 60 23.35 -44.09 5.59
CA ALA A 60 23.52 -43.24 4.39
C ALA A 60 22.27 -42.42 4.02
N ASP A 61 21.11 -42.62 4.68
CA ASP A 61 19.86 -41.94 4.32
C ASP A 61 19.94 -40.40 4.38
N ALA A 62 20.58 -39.84 5.39
CA ALA A 62 20.79 -38.41 5.49
C ALA A 62 21.63 -37.84 4.32
N LEU A 63 22.70 -38.59 3.93
CA LEU A 63 23.53 -38.23 2.81
C LEU A 63 22.76 -38.39 1.49
N ARG A 64 21.97 -39.44 1.33
CA ARG A 64 21.11 -39.69 0.17
C ARG A 64 20.09 -38.59 -0.05
N LEU A 65 19.43 -38.12 1.05
CA LEU A 65 18.53 -36.96 1.00
C LEU A 65 19.26 -35.70 0.58
N THR A 66 20.44 -35.46 1.12
CA THR A 66 21.26 -34.28 0.76
C THR A 66 21.67 -34.31 -0.71
N ILE A 67 22.11 -35.43 -1.26
CA ILE A 67 22.50 -35.63 -2.66
C ILE A 67 21.30 -35.39 -3.59
N ASN A 68 20.15 -35.96 -3.27
CA ASN A 68 18.94 -35.81 -4.07
C ASN A 68 18.30 -34.41 -3.96
N ASN A 69 18.45 -33.73 -2.83
CA ASN A 69 18.07 -32.34 -2.67
C ASN A 69 19.09 -31.37 -3.28
N GLY A 70 20.39 -31.68 -3.20
CA GLY A 70 21.49 -30.85 -3.71
C GLY A 70 21.51 -30.70 -5.24
N SER A 71 21.05 -31.71 -5.99
CA SER A 71 20.96 -31.59 -7.45
C SER A 71 19.90 -30.63 -7.97
N LYS A 72 18.86 -30.37 -7.16
CA LYS A 72 17.88 -29.30 -7.45
C LYS A 72 18.38 -27.89 -7.09
N HIS A 73 19.35 -27.78 -6.19
CA HIS A 73 19.84 -26.50 -5.69
C HIS A 73 21.08 -25.95 -6.42
N LYS A 74 21.82 -26.74 -7.18
CA LYS A 74 23.10 -26.28 -7.82
C LYS A 74 22.90 -25.20 -8.90
N SER A 75 21.79 -25.18 -9.61
CA SER A 75 21.49 -24.08 -10.56
C SER A 75 20.93 -22.83 -9.84
N LEU A 76 20.39 -22.99 -8.63
CA LEU A 76 19.75 -21.96 -7.83
C LEU A 76 20.75 -21.09 -7.04
N GLN A 77 21.97 -21.59 -6.78
CA GLN A 77 22.95 -20.95 -5.88
C GLN A 77 23.62 -19.69 -6.43
N ARG A 78 23.36 -19.28 -7.67
CA ARG A 78 24.01 -18.11 -8.28
C ARG A 78 23.11 -16.93 -8.55
N THR A 79 21.80 -17.05 -8.32
CA THR A 79 20.88 -15.95 -8.57
C THR A 79 20.93 -14.92 -7.43
N THR A 80 21.36 -13.71 -7.75
CA THR A 80 21.36 -12.58 -6.81
C THR A 80 20.05 -11.79 -6.93
N ILE A 81 19.81 -10.90 -5.96
CA ILE A 81 18.65 -9.99 -6.00
C ILE A 81 18.67 -9.08 -7.24
N SER A 82 19.84 -8.65 -7.73
CA SER A 82 19.94 -7.85 -8.95
C SER A 82 19.48 -8.64 -10.17
N ILE A 83 19.95 -9.88 -10.33
CA ILE A 83 19.54 -10.77 -11.43
C ILE A 83 18.03 -11.07 -11.34
N LEU A 84 17.53 -11.35 -10.14
CA LEU A 84 16.10 -11.56 -9.91
C LEU A 84 15.27 -10.32 -10.27
N TRP A 85 15.75 -9.12 -9.93
CA TRP A 85 15.08 -7.87 -10.29
C TRP A 85 15.04 -7.66 -11.80
N GLU A 86 16.13 -7.91 -12.50
CA GLU A 86 16.19 -7.82 -13.97
C GLU A 86 15.20 -8.80 -14.62
N HIS A 87 15.18 -10.05 -14.15
CA HIS A 87 14.24 -11.06 -14.62
C HIS A 87 12.79 -10.66 -14.35
N TYR A 88 12.47 -10.22 -13.11
CA TYR A 88 11.15 -9.76 -12.73
C TYR A 88 10.69 -8.54 -13.55
N SER A 89 11.60 -7.60 -13.80
CA SER A 89 11.30 -6.38 -14.54
C SER A 89 11.01 -6.62 -16.02
N ARG A 90 11.54 -7.72 -16.59
CA ARG A 90 11.28 -8.14 -17.96
C ARG A 90 10.02 -8.98 -18.11
N GLU A 91 9.82 -9.95 -17.22
CA GLU A 91 8.79 -10.99 -17.39
C GLU A 91 7.45 -10.65 -16.70
N GLU A 92 7.49 -10.04 -15.52
CA GLU A 92 6.32 -9.85 -14.66
C GLU A 92 5.84 -8.39 -14.60
N LEU A 93 6.78 -7.47 -14.48
CA LEU A 93 6.48 -6.07 -14.26
C LEU A 93 5.66 -5.43 -15.40
N PRO A 94 5.90 -5.73 -16.70
CA PRO A 94 5.10 -5.16 -17.79
C PRO A 94 3.62 -5.55 -17.78
N ARG A 95 3.28 -6.66 -17.13
CA ARG A 95 1.89 -7.14 -16.99
C ARG A 95 1.10 -6.40 -15.90
N LYS A 96 1.76 -5.53 -15.13
CA LYS A 96 1.11 -4.76 -14.05
C LYS A 96 0.70 -3.39 -14.54
N ALA A 97 -0.28 -2.78 -13.86
CA ALA A 97 -0.68 -1.40 -14.14
C ALA A 97 0.52 -0.44 -14.07
N LEU A 98 0.57 0.58 -14.92
CA LEU A 98 1.67 1.56 -15.04
C LEU A 98 2.09 2.16 -13.69
N SER A 99 1.13 2.53 -12.85
CA SER A 99 1.39 3.06 -11.51
C SER A 99 2.07 2.05 -10.57
N THR A 100 1.78 0.75 -10.75
CA THR A 100 2.43 -0.33 -10.02
C THR A 100 3.84 -0.55 -10.53
N GLN A 101 4.03 -0.51 -11.87
CA GLN A 101 5.37 -0.62 -12.48
C GLN A 101 6.29 0.47 -11.95
N ASP A 102 5.84 1.73 -11.93
CA ASP A 102 6.63 2.85 -11.42
C ASP A 102 6.95 2.73 -9.94
N SER A 103 5.96 2.34 -9.14
CA SER A 103 6.14 2.14 -7.70
C SER A 103 7.14 1.01 -7.42
N TYR A 104 7.00 -0.14 -8.07
CA TYR A 104 7.90 -1.27 -7.88
C TYR A 104 9.32 -0.95 -8.32
N SER A 105 9.47 -0.30 -9.49
CA SER A 105 10.78 0.15 -9.99
C SER A 105 11.45 1.13 -9.03
N MET A 106 10.69 2.07 -8.47
CA MET A 106 11.20 3.05 -7.52
C MET A 106 11.67 2.37 -6.22
N TYR A 107 10.85 1.48 -5.63
CA TYR A 107 11.23 0.78 -4.40
C TYR A 107 12.38 -0.20 -4.61
N ALA A 108 12.40 -0.92 -5.73
CA ALA A 108 13.49 -1.83 -6.05
C ALA A 108 14.81 -1.07 -6.23
N LYS A 109 14.84 -0.03 -7.09
CA LYS A 109 16.05 0.72 -7.43
C LYS A 109 16.59 1.56 -6.27
N ASN A 110 15.71 2.15 -5.46
CA ASN A 110 16.16 3.07 -4.41
C ASN A 110 16.43 2.38 -3.06
N TRP A 111 15.88 1.18 -2.82
CA TRP A 111 15.96 0.53 -1.51
C TRP A 111 16.47 -0.91 -1.57
N ILE A 112 15.87 -1.76 -2.43
CA ILE A 112 16.13 -3.20 -2.40
C ILE A 112 17.47 -3.52 -3.06
N VAL A 113 17.67 -3.12 -4.31
CA VAL A 113 18.88 -3.41 -5.08
C VAL A 113 20.13 -2.79 -4.45
N PRO A 114 20.14 -1.52 -3.98
CA PRO A 114 21.33 -0.96 -3.33
C PRO A 114 21.76 -1.71 -2.08
N ARG A 115 20.83 -2.29 -1.32
CA ARG A 115 21.16 -3.02 -0.08
C ARG A 115 21.40 -4.51 -0.30
N TRP A 116 20.65 -5.15 -1.17
CA TRP A 116 20.59 -6.60 -1.29
C TRP A 116 21.05 -7.13 -2.65
N GLY A 117 21.30 -6.25 -3.62
CA GLY A 117 21.50 -6.59 -5.03
C GLY A 117 22.55 -7.68 -5.28
N ASN A 118 23.67 -7.63 -4.57
CA ASN A 118 24.77 -8.57 -4.73
C ASN A 118 24.63 -9.85 -3.88
N MET A 119 23.62 -9.91 -3.01
CA MET A 119 23.38 -11.08 -2.16
C MET A 119 22.64 -12.17 -2.92
N GLN A 120 23.03 -13.42 -2.68
CA GLN A 120 22.35 -14.59 -3.21
C GLN A 120 21.00 -14.79 -2.49
N LEU A 121 20.02 -15.39 -3.19
CA LEU A 121 18.64 -15.51 -2.68
C LEU A 121 18.56 -16.36 -1.40
N ASP A 122 19.39 -17.39 -1.29
CA ASP A 122 19.46 -18.29 -0.14
C ASP A 122 20.12 -17.67 1.11
N GLN A 123 20.90 -16.60 0.92
CA GLN A 123 21.51 -15.83 2.01
C GLN A 123 20.56 -14.84 2.66
N ILE A 124 19.44 -14.54 2.02
CA ILE A 124 18.47 -13.55 2.52
C ILE A 124 17.62 -14.16 3.64
N LYS A 125 17.83 -13.71 4.87
CA LYS A 125 17.12 -14.19 6.05
C LYS A 125 16.03 -13.21 6.51
N THR A 126 14.89 -13.75 6.94
CA THR A 126 13.72 -12.99 7.41
C THR A 126 14.09 -11.91 8.43
N VAL A 127 14.87 -12.27 9.46
CA VAL A 127 15.24 -11.36 10.56
C VAL A 127 16.13 -10.22 10.09
N GLU A 128 17.04 -10.47 9.16
CA GLU A 128 17.94 -9.44 8.61
C GLU A 128 17.15 -8.41 7.79
N VAL A 129 16.19 -8.88 6.98
CA VAL A 129 15.29 -8.00 6.21
C VAL A 129 14.40 -7.19 7.15
N GLU A 130 13.88 -7.81 8.20
CA GLU A 130 13.06 -7.12 9.21
C GLU A 130 13.84 -6.00 9.90
N ARG A 131 15.06 -6.29 10.41
CA ARG A 131 15.94 -5.30 11.04
C ARG A 131 16.29 -4.16 10.08
N TRP A 132 16.63 -4.49 8.84
CA TRP A 132 16.90 -3.46 7.83
C TRP A 132 15.69 -2.56 7.56
N LEU A 133 14.49 -3.14 7.38
CA LEU A 133 13.28 -2.34 7.14
C LEU A 133 12.94 -1.43 8.31
N LEU A 134 13.12 -1.91 9.55
CA LEU A 134 12.89 -1.10 10.75
C LEU A 134 13.93 0.01 10.93
N ALA A 135 15.16 -0.19 10.44
CA ALA A 135 16.21 0.82 10.46
C ALA A 135 16.05 1.91 9.39
N ILE A 136 15.18 1.72 8.40
CA ILE A 136 14.91 2.75 7.39
C ILE A 136 14.15 3.90 8.03
N GLU A 137 14.72 5.11 8.00
CA GLU A 137 14.07 6.35 8.43
C GLU A 137 12.98 6.78 7.46
N ALA A 138 11.86 6.05 7.46
CA ALA A 138 10.71 6.32 6.61
C ALA A 138 9.39 6.03 7.35
N ALA A 139 8.29 6.50 6.76
CA ALA A 139 6.96 6.18 7.27
C ALA A 139 6.68 4.68 7.21
N ASN A 140 5.92 4.16 8.18
CA ASN A 140 5.52 2.74 8.24
C ASN A 140 4.93 2.24 6.92
N GLY A 141 4.16 3.09 6.22
CA GLY A 141 3.60 2.76 4.91
C GLY A 141 4.67 2.54 3.83
N THR A 142 5.79 3.28 3.89
CA THR A 142 6.93 3.11 2.98
C THR A 142 7.65 1.79 3.25
N GLN A 143 7.96 1.51 4.52
CA GLN A 143 8.57 0.23 4.94
C GLN A 143 7.70 -0.97 4.50
N ALA A 144 6.38 -0.88 4.72
CA ALA A 144 5.44 -1.91 4.30
C ALA A 144 5.38 -2.09 2.76
N LYS A 145 5.54 -1.02 1.99
CA LYS A 145 5.61 -1.08 0.53
C LYS A 145 6.91 -1.72 0.04
N ILE A 146 8.05 -1.39 0.63
CA ILE A 146 9.33 -2.04 0.33
C ILE A 146 9.23 -3.55 0.60
N LYS A 147 8.70 -3.93 1.78
CA LYS A 147 8.41 -5.33 2.12
C LYS A 147 7.54 -6.00 1.04
N CYS A 148 6.45 -5.35 0.63
CA CYS A 148 5.52 -5.88 -0.38
C CYS A 148 6.23 -6.16 -1.72
N VAL A 149 7.08 -5.22 -2.19
CA VAL A 149 7.85 -5.40 -3.42
C VAL A 149 8.85 -6.55 -3.27
N MET A 150 9.60 -6.60 -2.18
CA MET A 150 10.55 -7.67 -1.91
C MET A 150 9.87 -9.04 -1.83
N SER A 151 8.70 -9.12 -1.18
CA SER A 151 7.89 -10.34 -1.14
C SER A 151 7.41 -10.76 -2.54
N ALA A 152 7.03 -9.81 -3.40
CA ALA A 152 6.64 -10.10 -4.77
C ALA A 152 7.82 -10.65 -5.60
N LEU A 153 9.02 -10.13 -5.41
CA LEU A 153 10.24 -10.65 -6.05
C LEU A 153 10.51 -12.10 -5.62
N PHE A 154 10.45 -12.40 -4.33
CA PHE A 154 10.65 -13.76 -3.85
C PHE A 154 9.53 -14.73 -4.25
N SER A 155 8.28 -14.27 -4.31
CA SER A 155 7.18 -15.09 -4.84
C SER A 155 7.37 -15.41 -6.32
N HIS A 156 7.93 -14.48 -7.09
CA HIS A 156 8.34 -14.71 -8.47
C HIS A 156 9.52 -15.70 -8.54
N ALA A 157 10.52 -15.56 -7.67
CA ALA A 157 11.65 -16.45 -7.59
C ALA A 157 11.24 -17.90 -7.27
N VAL A 158 10.29 -18.10 -6.35
CA VAL A 158 9.72 -19.42 -6.04
C VAL A 158 8.98 -20.00 -7.25
N ARG A 159 8.15 -19.21 -7.92
CA ARG A 159 7.40 -19.66 -9.10
C ARG A 159 8.32 -20.04 -10.27
N TRP A 160 9.46 -19.35 -10.41
CA TRP A 160 10.46 -19.62 -11.44
C TRP A 160 11.57 -20.57 -10.96
N GLU A 161 11.38 -21.21 -9.82
CA GLU A 161 12.29 -22.20 -9.23
C GLU A 161 13.70 -21.66 -8.95
N PHE A 162 13.87 -20.33 -8.79
CA PHE A 162 15.15 -19.71 -8.38
C PHE A 162 15.44 -19.87 -6.89
N CYS A 163 14.42 -20.12 -6.06
CA CYS A 163 14.55 -20.46 -4.65
C CYS A 163 13.38 -21.34 -4.17
N GLY A 164 13.58 -22.06 -3.07
CA GLY A 164 12.57 -23.00 -2.55
C GLY A 164 11.47 -22.37 -1.72
N HIS A 165 11.67 -21.17 -1.18
CA HIS A 165 10.71 -20.50 -0.31
C HIS A 165 10.83 -18.97 -0.36
N ASN A 166 9.80 -18.27 0.11
CA ASN A 166 9.80 -16.81 0.21
C ASN A 166 10.08 -16.40 1.68
N PRO A 167 11.29 -15.90 2.01
CA PRO A 167 11.63 -15.52 3.38
C PRO A 167 10.91 -14.27 3.88
N ILE A 168 10.25 -13.51 2.98
CA ILE A 168 9.60 -12.24 3.31
C ILE A 168 8.15 -12.45 3.73
N SER A 169 7.45 -13.38 3.10
CA SER A 169 6.07 -13.69 3.43
C SER A 169 6.01 -14.89 4.37
N SER A 170 5.09 -14.87 5.32
CA SER A 170 4.73 -16.06 6.10
C SER A 170 3.98 -17.04 5.19
N GLY A 171 4.73 -17.85 4.47
CA GLY A 171 4.19 -18.90 3.62
C GLY A 171 3.73 -20.11 4.42
N ILE A 172 2.76 -19.94 5.32
CA ILE A 172 2.05 -21.10 5.86
C ILE A 172 0.84 -21.30 4.97
N PRO A 173 0.73 -22.46 4.29
CA PRO A 173 -0.53 -22.84 3.65
C PRO A 173 -1.63 -22.76 4.70
N VAL A 174 -2.75 -22.14 4.38
CA VAL A 174 -3.95 -22.21 5.21
C VAL A 174 -4.32 -23.70 5.25
N GLY A 175 -4.07 -24.36 6.37
CA GLY A 175 -4.57 -25.71 6.61
C GLY A 175 -6.10 -25.70 6.46
N SER A 176 -6.71 -26.82 6.15
CA SER A 176 -8.13 -27.01 5.88
C SER A 176 -9.10 -26.51 6.99
N GLY A 177 -8.61 -25.87 8.05
CA GLY A 177 -9.38 -25.29 9.16
C GLY A 177 -9.33 -23.78 9.29
N GLY A 178 -8.78 -23.03 8.34
CA GLY A 178 -8.86 -21.55 8.28
C GLY A 178 -8.09 -20.79 9.36
N LYS A 179 -7.45 -21.43 10.33
CA LYS A 179 -6.64 -20.75 11.36
C LYS A 179 -5.25 -20.45 10.82
N ARG A 180 -4.90 -19.15 10.75
CA ARG A 180 -3.54 -18.73 10.43
C ARG A 180 -2.59 -19.14 11.56
N GLY A 181 -1.60 -19.97 11.24
CA GLY A 181 -0.50 -20.23 12.15
C GLY A 181 0.33 -18.97 12.46
N PRO A 182 1.27 -19.04 13.41
CA PRO A 182 2.11 -17.89 13.75
C PRO A 182 2.86 -17.40 12.50
N SER A 183 2.85 -16.07 12.28
CA SER A 183 3.52 -15.46 11.13
C SER A 183 5.03 -15.64 11.27
N THR A 184 5.64 -16.37 10.36
CA THR A 184 7.10 -16.58 10.27
C THR A 184 7.80 -15.57 9.35
N GLY A 185 7.04 -14.75 8.64
CA GLY A 185 7.59 -13.74 7.72
C GLY A 185 7.97 -12.43 8.40
N VAL A 186 8.56 -11.54 7.61
CA VAL A 186 8.98 -10.19 8.03
C VAL A 186 7.81 -9.41 8.63
N ARG A 187 8.02 -8.78 9.78
CA ARG A 187 7.01 -8.01 10.53
C ARG A 187 7.33 -6.53 10.45
N VAL A 188 6.53 -5.77 9.71
CA VAL A 188 6.55 -4.31 9.71
C VAL A 188 5.13 -3.77 9.77
N SER A 189 4.95 -2.69 10.50
CA SER A 189 3.66 -2.04 10.62
C SER A 189 3.32 -1.27 9.36
N SER A 190 2.10 -1.43 8.85
CA SER A 190 1.55 -0.54 7.81
C SER A 190 0.68 0.59 8.41
N LYS A 191 0.50 0.59 9.75
CA LYS A 191 -0.38 1.55 10.42
C LYS A 191 0.18 2.96 10.30
N ARG A 192 -0.64 3.89 9.83
CA ARG A 192 -0.26 5.31 9.78
C ARG A 192 -0.07 5.86 11.19
N ARG A 193 0.97 6.69 11.38
CA ARG A 193 1.22 7.37 12.66
C ARG A 193 0.25 8.53 12.91
N ARG A 194 -0.28 9.15 11.85
CA ARG A 194 -1.23 10.29 11.93
C ARG A 194 -2.49 9.95 11.15
N SER A 195 -3.64 10.40 11.66
CA SER A 195 -4.90 10.34 10.91
C SER A 195 -4.81 11.21 9.66
N PRO A 196 -5.49 10.83 8.56
CA PRO A 196 -5.59 11.70 7.39
C PRO A 196 -6.23 13.04 7.75
N LEU A 197 -5.71 14.11 7.14
CA LEU A 197 -6.33 15.42 7.24
C LEU A 197 -7.73 15.36 6.63
N LYS A 198 -8.68 15.96 7.31
CA LYS A 198 -10.05 16.20 6.86
C LYS A 198 -10.40 17.69 7.08
N LEU A 199 -11.17 18.24 6.18
CA LEU A 199 -11.60 19.64 6.22
C LEU A 199 -13.03 19.74 6.73
N THR A 200 -13.37 20.86 7.35
CA THR A 200 -14.76 21.22 7.64
C THR A 200 -15.38 21.93 6.43
N ALA A 201 -16.72 21.96 6.37
CA ALA A 201 -17.41 22.70 5.33
C ALA A 201 -17.01 24.20 5.31
N ALA A 202 -16.83 24.81 6.48
CA ALA A 202 -16.39 26.20 6.61
C ALA A 202 -14.97 26.41 6.06
N GLN A 203 -14.05 25.46 6.28
CA GLN A 203 -12.69 25.53 5.73
C GLN A 203 -12.67 25.38 4.21
N VAL A 204 -13.54 24.52 3.65
CA VAL A 204 -13.70 24.40 2.19
C VAL A 204 -14.28 25.71 1.63
N ALA A 205 -15.34 26.23 2.22
CA ALA A 205 -15.92 27.51 1.79
C ALA A 205 -14.91 28.66 1.83
N LEU A 206 -14.11 28.73 2.90
CA LEU A 206 -13.12 29.79 3.06
C LEU A 206 -11.99 29.70 2.01
N VAL A 207 -11.46 28.50 1.73
CA VAL A 207 -10.40 28.38 0.72
C VAL A 207 -10.90 28.70 -0.70
N LEU A 208 -12.16 28.44 -1.00
CA LEU A 208 -12.74 28.78 -2.30
C LEU A 208 -12.67 30.30 -2.57
N THR A 209 -12.78 31.15 -1.55
CA THR A 209 -12.66 32.62 -1.72
C THR A 209 -11.22 33.09 -1.97
N GLU A 210 -10.23 32.23 -1.67
CA GLU A 210 -8.80 32.50 -1.84
C GLU A 210 -8.26 32.09 -3.23
N LEU A 211 -9.10 31.50 -4.09
CA LEU A 211 -8.70 30.92 -5.37
C LEU A 211 -9.29 31.67 -6.56
N GLU A 212 -8.55 31.73 -7.65
CA GLU A 212 -9.03 32.17 -8.95
C GLU A 212 -10.10 31.20 -9.48
N PHE A 213 -11.02 31.66 -10.31
CA PHE A 213 -12.23 30.95 -10.72
C PHE A 213 -11.99 29.51 -11.21
N ARG A 214 -10.99 29.29 -12.09
CA ARG A 214 -10.64 27.94 -12.54
C ARG A 214 -10.24 27.01 -11.39
N ASP A 215 -9.35 27.49 -10.53
CA ASP A 215 -8.81 26.69 -9.42
C ASP A 215 -9.85 26.54 -8.31
N GLN A 216 -10.72 27.54 -8.12
CA GLN A 216 -11.92 27.49 -7.27
C GLN A 216 -12.87 26.38 -7.73
N LEU A 217 -13.22 26.37 -9.03
CA LEU A 217 -14.10 25.36 -9.61
C LEU A 217 -13.51 23.95 -9.51
N LEU A 218 -12.21 23.81 -9.74
CA LEU A 218 -11.49 22.56 -9.62
C LEU A 218 -11.56 22.01 -8.19
N VAL A 219 -11.35 22.86 -7.18
CA VAL A 219 -11.46 22.47 -5.76
C VAL A 219 -12.92 22.19 -5.38
N PHE A 220 -13.87 23.00 -5.84
CA PHE A 220 -15.30 22.82 -5.57
C PHE A 220 -15.80 21.48 -6.14
N LEU A 221 -15.37 21.14 -7.35
CA LEU A 221 -15.72 19.88 -7.99
C LEU A 221 -15.15 18.68 -7.21
N ASP A 222 -13.88 18.71 -6.81
CA ASP A 222 -13.29 17.60 -6.05
C ASP A 222 -13.84 17.49 -4.62
N ALA A 223 -14.13 18.63 -3.98
CA ALA A 223 -14.78 18.68 -2.66
C ALA A 223 -16.24 18.20 -2.70
N GLY A 224 -16.93 18.38 -3.83
CA GLY A 224 -18.29 17.86 -4.02
C GLY A 224 -18.31 16.37 -4.41
N LEU A 225 -17.46 15.94 -5.32
CA LEU A 225 -17.49 14.58 -5.89
C LEU A 225 -16.57 13.58 -5.17
N GLY A 226 -15.55 14.05 -4.48
CA GLY A 226 -14.56 13.17 -3.84
C GLY A 226 -13.83 12.27 -4.82
N THR A 227 -13.50 12.78 -6.01
CA THR A 227 -12.85 12.03 -7.08
C THR A 227 -11.42 11.62 -6.71
N ARG A 228 -10.86 10.65 -7.43
CA ARG A 228 -9.41 10.46 -7.39
C ARG A 228 -8.74 11.48 -8.30
N ARG A 229 -7.55 11.97 -7.94
CA ARG A 229 -6.81 12.94 -8.77
C ARG A 229 -6.76 12.58 -10.25
N GLY A 230 -6.59 11.29 -10.57
CA GLY A 230 -6.55 10.83 -11.95
C GLY A 230 -7.91 10.94 -12.66
N GLU A 231 -8.99 10.67 -11.98
CA GLU A 231 -10.36 10.79 -12.47
C GLU A 231 -10.70 12.27 -12.72
N LEU A 232 -10.40 13.14 -11.74
CA LEU A 232 -10.59 14.58 -11.88
C LEU A 232 -9.84 15.16 -13.10
N GLY A 233 -8.58 14.74 -13.28
CA GLY A 233 -7.79 15.19 -14.44
C GLY A 233 -8.21 14.60 -15.78
N ALA A 234 -8.87 13.42 -15.76
CA ALA A 234 -9.34 12.77 -16.98
C ALA A 234 -10.67 13.31 -17.51
N LEU A 235 -11.39 14.11 -16.70
CA LEU A 235 -12.74 14.58 -17.02
C LEU A 235 -12.73 15.44 -18.30
N ARG A 236 -13.56 15.06 -19.27
CA ARG A 236 -13.79 15.76 -20.52
C ARG A 236 -15.17 16.37 -20.55
N TRP A 237 -15.42 17.30 -21.48
CA TRP A 237 -16.74 17.92 -21.59
C TRP A 237 -17.82 16.92 -21.98
N MET A 238 -17.51 15.89 -22.77
CA MET A 238 -18.44 14.83 -23.11
C MET A 238 -18.85 13.97 -21.91
N ASP A 239 -18.04 13.93 -20.86
CA ASP A 239 -18.32 13.19 -19.64
C ASP A 239 -19.24 13.98 -18.69
N CYS A 240 -19.63 15.22 -19.05
CA CYS A 240 -20.51 16.12 -18.29
C CYS A 240 -21.89 16.17 -18.94
N ASP A 241 -22.83 15.37 -18.45
CA ASP A 241 -24.24 15.42 -18.86
C ASP A 241 -24.99 16.55 -18.15
N PHE A 242 -25.03 17.72 -18.79
CA PHE A 242 -25.70 18.90 -18.25
C PHE A 242 -27.23 18.76 -18.23
N ASN A 243 -27.81 17.91 -19.10
CA ASN A 243 -29.27 17.70 -19.16
C ASN A 243 -29.76 16.86 -18.01
N ASN A 244 -29.11 15.70 -17.79
CA ASN A 244 -29.44 14.78 -16.69
C ASN A 244 -28.73 15.17 -15.39
N ARG A 245 -27.89 16.19 -15.40
CA ARG A 245 -27.07 16.65 -14.27
C ARG A 245 -26.24 15.52 -13.66
N ALA A 246 -25.40 14.92 -14.49
CA ALA A 246 -24.57 13.80 -14.11
C ALA A 246 -23.15 13.92 -14.68
N PHE A 247 -22.20 13.30 -13.99
CA PHE A 247 -20.86 13.08 -14.48
C PHE A 247 -20.65 11.60 -14.76
N ASP A 248 -20.13 11.28 -15.94
CA ASP A 248 -19.74 9.91 -16.26
C ASP A 248 -18.24 9.72 -16.04
N ILE A 249 -17.86 9.04 -14.96
CA ILE A 249 -16.45 8.86 -14.56
C ILE A 249 -15.93 7.54 -15.07
N GLN A 250 -15.49 7.49 -16.32
CA GLN A 250 -15.00 6.28 -16.99
C GLN A 250 -13.49 6.18 -17.01
N HIS A 251 -12.76 7.30 -16.92
CA HIS A 251 -11.35 7.37 -17.19
C HIS A 251 -10.55 7.92 -16.01
N SER A 252 -9.25 7.63 -16.03
CA SER A 252 -8.28 8.18 -15.10
C SER A 252 -7.03 8.62 -15.88
N TYR A 253 -6.48 9.77 -15.56
CA TYR A 253 -5.28 10.26 -16.22
C TYR A 253 -4.02 9.94 -15.41
N TYR A 254 -3.01 9.42 -16.08
CA TYR A 254 -1.72 9.11 -15.50
C TYR A 254 -0.63 9.99 -16.09
N TRP A 255 -0.05 10.89 -15.29
CA TRP A 255 0.88 11.93 -15.76
C TRP A 255 2.32 11.47 -15.98
N ARG A 256 2.68 10.25 -15.59
CA ARG A 256 4.03 9.71 -15.80
C ARG A 256 4.12 8.90 -17.08
N ARG A 257 5.35 8.62 -17.56
CA ARG A 257 5.62 7.76 -18.73
C ARG A 257 4.81 8.13 -19.97
N GLY A 258 4.90 9.39 -20.37
CA GLY A 258 4.24 9.85 -21.60
C GLY A 258 2.81 10.35 -21.43
N SER A 259 2.24 10.25 -20.22
CA SER A 259 0.89 10.74 -19.88
C SER A 259 -0.20 10.05 -20.68
N HIS A 260 -0.96 9.18 -20.05
CA HIS A 260 -1.96 8.34 -20.68
C HIS A 260 -3.32 8.51 -20.04
N LEU A 261 -4.35 8.58 -20.87
CA LEU A 261 -5.72 8.30 -20.45
C LEU A 261 -5.85 6.77 -20.31
N ILE A 262 -6.27 6.31 -19.16
CA ILE A 262 -6.47 4.90 -18.86
C ILE A 262 -7.88 4.71 -18.31
N ASP A 263 -8.46 3.54 -18.50
CA ASP A 263 -9.73 3.19 -17.90
C ASP A 263 -9.62 3.20 -16.37
N THR A 264 -10.73 3.43 -15.70
CA THR A 264 -10.77 3.38 -14.24
C THR A 264 -10.36 2.00 -13.74
N LYS A 265 -9.72 1.96 -12.55
CA LYS A 265 -9.05 0.77 -12.00
C LYS A 265 -9.98 -0.42 -11.76
N SER A 266 -11.28 -0.22 -11.69
CA SER A 266 -12.29 -1.25 -11.45
C SER A 266 -13.65 -0.80 -12.00
N GLU A 267 -14.51 -1.74 -12.33
CA GLU A 267 -15.90 -1.48 -12.71
C GLU A 267 -16.64 -0.61 -11.67
N ALA A 268 -16.39 -0.85 -10.38
CA ALA A 268 -16.93 -0.01 -9.32
C ALA A 268 -16.47 1.46 -9.38
N SER A 269 -15.40 1.76 -10.12
CA SER A 269 -14.91 3.13 -10.32
C SER A 269 -15.49 3.80 -11.55
N ALA A 270 -16.04 3.04 -12.47
CA ALA A 270 -16.74 3.49 -13.68
C ALA A 270 -18.23 3.68 -13.35
N GLN A 271 -18.58 4.82 -12.75
CA GLN A 271 -19.97 5.10 -12.33
C GLN A 271 -20.31 6.56 -12.56
N SER A 272 -21.58 6.82 -12.81
CA SER A 272 -22.14 8.16 -12.85
C SER A 272 -22.22 8.77 -11.45
N LEU A 273 -21.94 10.06 -11.35
CA LEU A 273 -22.10 10.86 -10.13
C LEU A 273 -23.07 12.03 -10.38
N PRO A 274 -23.88 12.42 -9.40
CA PRO A 274 -24.80 13.53 -9.54
C PRO A 274 -24.08 14.86 -9.66
N MET A 275 -24.61 15.76 -10.49
CA MET A 275 -24.12 17.13 -10.68
C MET A 275 -25.03 18.10 -9.94
N HIS A 276 -24.50 18.77 -8.93
CA HIS A 276 -25.22 19.84 -8.23
C HIS A 276 -25.44 21.04 -9.19
N PRO A 277 -26.60 21.74 -9.12
CA PRO A 277 -26.87 22.91 -9.96
C PRO A 277 -25.74 23.93 -9.98
N GLY A 278 -25.18 24.30 -8.84
CA GLY A 278 -24.06 25.24 -8.76
C GLY A 278 -22.77 24.75 -9.44
N LEU A 279 -22.54 23.40 -9.50
CA LEU A 279 -21.45 22.84 -10.30
C LEU A 279 -21.74 22.93 -11.79
N LYS A 280 -22.99 22.70 -12.21
CA LYS A 280 -23.43 22.88 -13.59
C LYS A 280 -23.16 24.30 -14.06
N ASP A 281 -23.64 25.28 -13.31
CA ASP A 281 -23.54 26.70 -13.66
C ASP A 281 -22.06 27.12 -13.74
N GLY A 282 -21.25 26.75 -12.75
CA GLY A 282 -19.81 27.04 -12.77
C GLY A 282 -19.07 26.34 -13.91
N LEU A 283 -19.46 25.12 -14.30
CA LEU A 283 -18.85 24.43 -15.42
C LEU A 283 -19.24 25.03 -16.78
N LEU A 284 -20.49 25.45 -16.94
CA LEU A 284 -20.94 26.14 -18.14
C LEU A 284 -20.24 27.49 -18.31
N GLU A 285 -20.10 28.25 -17.23
CA GLU A 285 -19.32 29.50 -17.21
C GLU A 285 -17.84 29.22 -17.57
N TRP A 286 -17.20 28.21 -16.96
CA TRP A 286 -15.85 27.84 -17.30
C TRP A 286 -15.70 27.39 -18.77
N ARG A 287 -16.70 26.67 -19.29
CA ARG A 287 -16.70 26.21 -20.68
C ARG A 287 -16.72 27.38 -21.65
N SER A 288 -17.47 28.46 -21.33
CA SER A 288 -17.54 29.67 -22.16
C SER A 288 -16.23 30.45 -22.20
N GLN A 289 -15.43 30.35 -21.14
CA GLN A 289 -14.12 31.02 -21.03
C GLN A 289 -12.96 30.16 -21.52
N SER A 290 -13.13 28.85 -21.62
CA SER A 290 -12.08 27.93 -22.00
C SER A 290 -11.82 27.95 -23.50
N LEU A 291 -10.53 28.00 -23.90
CA LEU A 291 -10.10 27.81 -25.29
C LEU A 291 -10.34 26.38 -25.79
N TYR A 292 -10.51 25.42 -24.85
CA TYR A 292 -10.68 23.99 -25.13
C TYR A 292 -12.05 23.59 -24.61
N ASN A 293 -13.08 23.73 -25.41
CA ASN A 293 -14.48 23.57 -25.03
C ASN A 293 -15.26 22.55 -25.86
N GLN A 294 -14.56 21.82 -26.77
CA GLN A 294 -15.17 20.75 -27.53
C GLN A 294 -15.46 19.53 -26.68
N PRO A 295 -16.38 18.64 -27.07
CA PRO A 295 -16.76 17.47 -26.26
C PRO A 295 -15.57 16.61 -25.82
N GLU A 296 -14.57 16.43 -26.68
CA GLU A 296 -13.39 15.59 -26.45
C GLU A 296 -12.32 16.28 -25.60
N ASP A 297 -12.39 17.60 -25.46
CA ASP A 297 -11.43 18.37 -24.68
C ASP A 297 -11.56 18.10 -23.20
N PHE A 298 -10.43 18.13 -22.50
CA PHE A 298 -10.43 18.06 -21.04
C PHE A 298 -11.07 19.31 -20.42
N VAL A 299 -11.92 19.12 -19.42
CA VAL A 299 -12.54 20.23 -18.67
C VAL A 299 -11.49 21.19 -18.13
N PHE A 300 -10.38 20.65 -17.64
CA PHE A 300 -9.20 21.42 -17.20
C PHE A 300 -8.02 21.09 -18.10
N ALA A 301 -8.09 21.58 -19.33
CA ALA A 301 -7.03 21.40 -20.33
C ALA A 301 -5.77 22.20 -20.01
N SER A 302 -4.61 21.71 -20.41
CA SER A 302 -3.34 22.43 -20.30
C SER A 302 -3.14 23.35 -21.50
N GLU A 303 -3.22 24.65 -21.32
CA GLU A 303 -2.94 25.65 -22.36
C GLU A 303 -1.51 25.53 -22.88
N ARG A 304 -0.53 25.30 -21.97
CA ARG A 304 0.89 25.11 -22.35
C ARG A 304 1.08 23.95 -23.32
N LEU A 305 0.23 22.95 -23.25
CA LEU A 305 0.27 21.75 -24.11
C LEU A 305 -0.82 21.82 -25.21
N LYS A 306 -1.36 23.01 -25.48
CA LYS A 306 -2.38 23.25 -26.51
C LYS A 306 -3.57 22.29 -26.42
N GLY A 307 -4.10 22.11 -25.20
CA GLY A 307 -5.27 21.24 -24.92
C GLY A 307 -5.02 19.73 -25.00
N ARG A 308 -3.89 19.28 -25.56
CA ARG A 308 -3.61 17.86 -25.79
C ARG A 308 -3.52 17.01 -24.52
N LYS A 309 -3.36 17.63 -23.36
CA LYS A 309 -3.27 16.98 -22.05
C LYS A 309 -3.99 17.82 -21.02
N PRO A 310 -4.48 17.21 -19.93
CA PRO A 310 -5.04 17.98 -18.84
C PRO A 310 -3.96 18.76 -18.07
N LEU A 311 -4.39 19.70 -17.25
CA LEU A 311 -3.53 20.37 -16.28
C LEU A 311 -2.77 19.36 -15.43
N ASP A 312 -1.52 19.66 -15.12
CA ASP A 312 -0.80 18.90 -14.11
C ASP A 312 -1.33 19.26 -12.72
N LEU A 313 -2.27 18.44 -12.23
CA LEU A 313 -2.91 18.65 -10.94
C LEU A 313 -1.92 18.63 -9.77
N ALA A 314 -0.76 17.98 -9.89
CA ALA A 314 0.27 18.05 -8.85
C ALA A 314 0.93 19.45 -8.82
N ALA A 315 1.15 20.05 -9.98
CA ALA A 315 1.69 21.40 -10.08
C ALA A 315 0.66 22.44 -9.60
N VAL A 316 -0.62 22.31 -9.99
CA VAL A 316 -1.72 23.18 -9.52
C VAL A 316 -1.85 23.11 -7.99
N LEU A 317 -1.86 21.90 -7.43
CA LEU A 317 -1.91 21.71 -5.97
C LEU A 317 -0.78 22.47 -5.28
N LYS A 318 0.47 22.26 -5.72
CA LYS A 318 1.66 22.86 -5.10
C LYS A 318 1.74 24.37 -5.26
N LYS A 319 1.36 24.88 -6.44
CA LYS A 319 1.58 26.29 -6.81
C LYS A 319 0.41 27.22 -6.50
N LYS A 320 -0.82 26.69 -6.42
CA LYS A 320 -2.05 27.47 -6.26
C LYS A 320 -2.84 27.06 -5.01
N ILE A 321 -3.18 25.78 -4.88
CA ILE A 321 -4.11 25.31 -3.83
C ILE A 321 -3.45 25.27 -2.46
N GLN A 322 -2.27 24.65 -2.31
CA GLN A 322 -1.57 24.62 -1.02
C GLN A 322 -1.23 26.03 -0.48
N PRO A 323 -0.76 27.00 -1.28
CA PRO A 323 -0.59 28.37 -0.81
C PRO A 323 -1.89 29.02 -0.33
N ALA A 324 -3.02 28.78 -0.99
CA ALA A 324 -4.33 29.28 -0.54
C ALA A 324 -4.71 28.70 0.82
N PHE A 325 -4.56 27.38 1.00
CA PHE A 325 -4.78 26.74 2.31
C PHE A 325 -3.81 27.24 3.40
N ASN A 326 -2.56 27.48 3.05
CA ASN A 326 -1.58 28.02 4.00
C ASN A 326 -1.95 29.42 4.49
N ARG A 327 -2.53 30.27 3.62
CA ARG A 327 -3.03 31.61 4.03
C ARG A 327 -4.12 31.53 5.09
N ILE A 328 -4.94 30.48 5.06
CA ILE A 328 -5.98 30.23 6.07
C ILE A 328 -5.52 29.32 7.22
N GLY A 329 -4.20 29.12 7.37
CA GLY A 329 -3.58 28.36 8.47
C GLY A 329 -3.67 26.84 8.36
N ILE A 330 -4.00 26.28 7.18
CA ILE A 330 -4.15 24.83 6.97
C ILE A 330 -3.00 24.31 6.11
N THR A 331 -2.24 23.34 6.62
CA THR A 331 -1.09 22.76 5.93
C THR A 331 -1.30 21.28 5.61
N GLY A 332 -0.53 20.74 4.66
CA GLY A 332 -0.53 19.30 4.34
C GLY A 332 -1.74 18.84 3.49
N VAL A 333 -2.46 19.76 2.87
CA VAL A 333 -3.59 19.44 1.97
C VAL A 333 -3.08 18.77 0.70
N GLY A 334 -3.76 17.70 0.29
CA GLY A 334 -3.57 17.01 -0.98
C GLY A 334 -4.91 16.66 -1.63
N TRP A 335 -4.92 16.27 -2.90
CA TRP A 335 -6.17 15.88 -3.59
C TRP A 335 -6.96 14.80 -2.82
N HIS A 336 -6.27 13.87 -2.22
CA HIS A 336 -6.93 12.83 -1.40
C HIS A 336 -7.58 13.37 -0.11
N THR A 337 -7.20 14.57 0.32
CA THR A 337 -7.82 15.26 1.48
C THR A 337 -9.28 15.54 1.20
N PHE A 338 -9.63 16.03 0.02
CA PHE A 338 -11.03 16.28 -0.37
C PHE A 338 -11.87 15.01 -0.35
N ARG A 339 -11.35 13.92 -0.91
CA ARG A 339 -12.04 12.62 -0.87
C ARG A 339 -12.22 12.08 0.55
N HIS A 340 -11.24 12.27 1.43
CA HIS A 340 -11.38 11.92 2.85
C HIS A 340 -12.42 12.83 3.55
N THR A 341 -12.44 14.09 3.19
CA THR A 341 -13.44 15.06 3.69
C THR A 341 -14.85 14.63 3.28
N VAL A 342 -15.10 14.38 2.01
CA VAL A 342 -16.40 13.90 1.50
C VAL A 342 -16.86 12.65 2.25
N GLY A 343 -16.02 11.61 2.32
CA GLY A 343 -16.39 10.37 3.02
C GLY A 343 -16.68 10.56 4.50
N THR A 344 -15.95 11.48 5.16
CA THR A 344 -16.20 11.78 6.58
C THR A 344 -17.47 12.61 6.77
N MET A 345 -17.70 13.62 5.93
CA MET A 345 -18.88 14.46 6.00
C MET A 345 -20.16 13.65 5.74
N LEU A 346 -20.19 12.79 4.73
CA LEU A 346 -21.32 11.89 4.48
C LEU A 346 -21.59 10.98 5.69
N ALA A 347 -20.53 10.44 6.31
CA ALA A 347 -20.69 9.64 7.53
C ALA A 347 -21.19 10.45 8.73
N GLU A 348 -20.75 11.71 8.88
CA GLU A 348 -21.22 12.64 9.93
C GLU A 348 -22.67 13.10 9.69
N MET A 349 -23.12 13.19 8.44
CA MET A 349 -24.52 13.43 8.06
C MET A 349 -25.42 12.22 8.32
N GLY A 350 -24.85 11.05 8.61
CA GLY A 350 -25.60 9.83 8.92
C GLY A 350 -25.94 8.98 7.70
N GLU A 351 -25.29 9.24 6.56
CA GLU A 351 -25.51 8.47 5.34
C GLU A 351 -25.12 7.00 5.52
N HIS A 352 -25.87 6.12 4.89
CA HIS A 352 -25.62 4.69 4.99
C HIS A 352 -24.29 4.31 4.34
N GLN A 353 -23.58 3.36 4.95
CA GLN A 353 -22.24 2.98 4.50
C GLN A 353 -22.16 2.48 3.03
N LEU A 354 -23.25 1.88 2.52
CA LEU A 354 -23.34 1.48 1.11
C LEU A 354 -23.41 2.72 0.21
N THR A 355 -24.21 3.72 0.58
CA THR A 355 -24.31 5.01 -0.12
C THR A 355 -22.94 5.68 -0.19
N ILE A 356 -22.20 5.73 0.94
CA ILE A 356 -20.85 6.31 1.00
C ILE A 356 -19.87 5.50 0.13
N ARG A 357 -19.96 4.17 0.16
CA ARG A 357 -19.13 3.28 -0.69
C ARG A 357 -19.37 3.58 -2.16
N ASP A 358 -20.62 3.61 -2.57
CA ASP A 358 -21.02 3.77 -3.98
C ASP A 358 -20.70 5.20 -4.44
N TYR A 359 -21.00 6.21 -3.64
CA TYR A 359 -20.64 7.60 -3.93
C TYR A 359 -19.13 7.80 -4.14
N LEU A 360 -18.32 7.22 -3.27
CA LEU A 360 -16.87 7.25 -3.41
C LEU A 360 -16.34 6.21 -4.39
N ARG A 361 -17.17 5.36 -4.94
CA ARG A 361 -16.79 4.31 -5.89
C ARG A 361 -15.66 3.43 -5.35
N HIS A 362 -15.85 2.93 -4.12
CA HIS A 362 -14.94 1.98 -3.50
C HIS A 362 -15.30 0.54 -3.92
N SER A 363 -14.33 -0.22 -4.38
CA SER A 363 -14.52 -1.62 -4.78
C SER A 363 -14.89 -2.53 -3.61
N ASN A 364 -14.67 -2.08 -2.34
CA ASN A 364 -14.94 -2.89 -1.18
C ASN A 364 -15.25 -2.01 0.04
N LEU A 365 -16.16 -2.48 0.92
CA LEU A 365 -16.59 -1.81 2.15
C LEU A 365 -15.46 -1.56 3.15
N HIS A 366 -14.42 -2.38 3.17
CA HIS A 366 -13.27 -2.20 4.08
C HIS A 366 -12.60 -0.83 3.90
N VAL A 367 -12.60 -0.29 2.68
CA VAL A 367 -12.08 1.06 2.41
C VAL A 367 -12.98 2.12 3.00
N THR A 368 -14.30 1.92 2.95
CA THR A 368 -15.32 2.84 3.49
C THR A 368 -15.35 2.81 5.02
N ASN A 369 -15.12 1.68 5.64
CA ASN A 369 -15.12 1.53 7.11
C ASN A 369 -14.16 2.47 7.84
N LYS A 370 -13.17 3.03 7.15
CA LYS A 370 -12.26 4.05 7.70
C LYS A 370 -12.98 5.37 8.05
N TYR A 371 -14.09 5.66 7.39
CA TYR A 371 -14.91 6.86 7.64
C TYR A 371 -16.00 6.63 8.70
N LEU A 372 -16.31 5.36 8.98
CA LEU A 372 -17.43 4.93 9.82
C LEU A 372 -17.06 4.78 11.31
N GLN A 373 -15.93 5.33 11.75
CA GLN A 373 -15.67 5.42 13.19
C GLN A 373 -16.68 6.38 13.79
N ALA A 374 -17.78 5.79 14.31
CA ALA A 374 -18.86 6.54 14.94
C ALA A 374 -18.28 7.49 15.99
N THR A 375 -18.51 8.79 15.81
CA THR A 375 -18.16 9.79 16.81
C THR A 375 -18.98 9.54 18.09
N SER A 376 -18.48 9.97 19.25
CA SER A 376 -19.23 9.86 20.50
C SER A 376 -20.62 10.49 20.40
N LYS A 377 -20.78 11.54 19.59
CA LYS A 377 -22.04 12.21 19.30
C LYS A 377 -23.01 11.30 18.51
N THR A 378 -22.51 10.67 17.43
CA THR A 378 -23.32 9.75 16.60
C THR A 378 -23.77 8.52 17.39
N LYS A 379 -22.89 7.98 18.26
CA LYS A 379 -23.25 6.87 19.15
C LYS A 379 -24.34 7.24 20.15
N ARG A 380 -24.26 8.44 20.73
CA ARG A 380 -25.29 8.95 21.65
C ARG A 380 -26.63 9.10 20.93
N LEU A 381 -26.65 9.77 19.78
CA LEU A 381 -27.88 9.94 18.99
C LEU A 381 -28.51 8.61 18.58
N ALA A 382 -27.70 7.63 18.19
CA ALA A 382 -28.20 6.29 17.88
C ALA A 382 -28.71 5.57 19.13
N HIS A 383 -28.04 5.72 20.27
CA HIS A 383 -28.47 5.18 21.53
C HIS A 383 -29.79 5.80 21.98
N ASP A 384 -29.89 7.14 21.94
CA ASP A 384 -31.10 7.87 22.34
C ASP A 384 -32.28 7.42 21.46
N LYS A 385 -32.12 7.37 20.12
CA LYS A 385 -33.16 6.86 19.22
C LYS A 385 -33.57 5.41 19.53
N LEU A 386 -32.60 4.54 19.86
CA LEU A 386 -32.88 3.16 20.22
C LEU A 386 -33.65 3.06 21.53
N VAL A 387 -33.21 3.81 22.53
CA VAL A 387 -33.88 3.84 23.86
C VAL A 387 -35.28 4.44 23.75
N ASP A 388 -35.44 5.52 23.02
CA ASP A 388 -36.74 6.14 22.77
C ASP A 388 -37.74 5.19 22.07
N ALA A 389 -37.24 4.30 21.18
CA ALA A 389 -38.07 3.30 20.53
C ALA A 389 -38.59 2.21 21.47
N PHE A 390 -37.91 1.97 22.60
CA PHE A 390 -38.31 0.96 23.60
C PHE A 390 -39.00 1.53 24.83
N LEU A 391 -38.94 2.88 25.03
CA LEU A 391 -39.52 3.52 26.18
C LEU A 391 -41.02 3.82 25.95
N PRO A 392 -41.95 3.17 26.68
CA PRO A 392 -43.36 3.60 26.65
C PRO A 392 -43.48 5.00 27.17
N ALA A 393 -44.32 5.81 26.49
CA ALA A 393 -44.59 7.16 26.91
C ALA A 393 -45.04 7.20 28.38
N GLY A 394 -44.26 7.84 29.27
CA GLY A 394 -44.61 8.04 30.66
C GLY A 394 -43.91 7.16 31.70
N LEU A 395 -43.04 6.23 31.32
CA LEU A 395 -42.40 5.29 32.24
C LEU A 395 -41.22 5.86 33.05
N LEU A 396 -40.55 6.91 32.55
CA LEU A 396 -39.50 7.60 33.29
C LEU A 396 -39.92 9.04 33.67
N PRO A 397 -39.57 9.51 34.87
CA PRO A 397 -39.85 10.88 35.26
C PRO A 397 -39.13 11.84 34.28
N LYS A 398 -39.88 12.77 33.68
CA LYS A 398 -39.28 13.85 32.88
C LYS A 398 -38.26 14.55 33.79
N SER A 399 -37.01 14.54 33.43
CA SER A 399 -35.98 15.36 34.06
C SER A 399 -36.50 16.80 34.02
N LYS A 400 -36.77 17.39 35.18
CA LYS A 400 -37.11 18.81 35.24
C LYS A 400 -36.03 19.58 34.53
N PRO A 401 -36.34 20.48 33.57
CA PRO A 401 -35.33 21.36 33.02
C PRO A 401 -34.76 22.14 34.21
N GLY A 402 -33.46 21.96 34.46
CA GLY A 402 -32.77 22.75 35.47
C GLY A 402 -32.98 24.25 35.13
N PRO A 403 -32.98 25.14 36.14
CA PRO A 403 -33.25 26.56 35.93
C PRO A 403 -32.35 27.10 34.82
N ILE A 404 -32.94 27.88 33.91
CA ILE A 404 -32.26 28.57 32.79
C ILE A 404 -31.39 29.71 33.38
N GLY A 405 -30.44 29.35 34.20
CA GLY A 405 -29.43 30.21 34.73
C GLY A 405 -28.11 29.56 34.44
N ASP A 406 -27.44 29.97 33.37
CA ASP A 406 -26.01 29.76 33.05
C ASP A 406 -25.67 29.37 31.63
N ALA A 407 -26.52 29.62 30.66
CA ALA A 407 -26.08 29.54 29.25
C ALA A 407 -24.98 30.60 28.95
N LYS A 408 -25.06 31.78 29.58
CA LYS A 408 -24.01 32.83 29.45
C LYS A 408 -22.70 32.48 30.18
N GLN A 409 -22.76 31.75 31.30
CA GLN A 409 -21.57 31.34 32.06
C GLN A 409 -20.85 30.17 31.36
N ARG A 410 -21.58 29.23 30.72
CA ARG A 410 -21.01 28.13 29.96
C ARG A 410 -20.35 28.61 28.67
N ILE A 411 -20.84 29.66 28.02
CA ILE A 411 -20.20 30.24 26.84
C ILE A 411 -18.91 30.94 27.25
N ARG A 412 -18.85 31.68 28.37
CA ARG A 412 -17.61 32.25 28.90
C ARG A 412 -16.56 31.20 29.25
N ASN A 413 -16.95 30.07 29.85
CA ASN A 413 -16.01 29.00 30.20
C ASN A 413 -15.48 28.23 28.98
N LEU A 414 -16.20 28.22 27.86
CA LEU A 414 -15.74 27.65 26.61
C LEU A 414 -14.76 28.58 25.87
N GLU A 415 -14.91 29.87 25.99
CA GLU A 415 -13.94 30.86 25.47
C GLU A 415 -12.64 30.88 26.27
N PHE A 416 -12.69 30.68 27.61
CA PHE A 416 -11.48 30.58 28.42
C PHE A 416 -10.70 29.27 28.24
N ALA A 417 -11.35 28.15 27.89
CA ALA A 417 -10.68 26.88 27.63
C ALA A 417 -9.91 26.87 26.29
N SER A 418 -10.26 27.75 25.36
CA SER A 418 -9.62 27.90 24.06
C SER A 418 -8.31 28.72 24.11
N CYS A 419 -8.15 29.56 25.17
CA CYS A 419 -6.96 30.41 25.32
C CYS A 419 -5.80 29.83 26.14
N ALA A 420 -5.93 28.62 26.70
CA ALA A 420 -4.97 28.04 27.63
C ALA A 420 -3.96 27.07 27.02
N TYR A 421 -3.83 27.00 25.70
CA TYR A 421 -2.80 26.19 25.07
C TYR A 421 -1.66 27.07 24.54
N ARG A 422 -0.83 27.59 25.45
CA ARG A 422 0.53 28.06 25.12
C ARG A 422 1.48 26.87 25.18
N PRO A 423 2.29 26.58 24.14
CA PRO A 423 3.36 25.62 24.27
C PRO A 423 4.45 26.22 25.19
N LEU A 424 4.80 25.47 26.22
CA LEU A 424 5.99 25.73 27.03
C LEU A 424 7.22 25.55 26.14
N ILE A 425 7.86 26.65 25.80
CA ILE A 425 9.23 26.69 25.27
C ILE A 425 10.14 26.47 26.48
N SER A 426 10.85 25.34 26.53
CA SER A 426 11.91 25.09 27.48
C SER A 426 13.13 25.99 27.15
N PRO A 427 13.80 26.58 28.14
CA PRO A 427 15.02 27.37 27.89
C PRO A 427 16.20 26.45 27.57
N ASP A 428 16.97 26.83 26.57
CA ASP A 428 18.26 26.25 26.21
C ASP A 428 19.27 26.37 27.37
N PRO A 429 20.00 25.31 27.73
CA PRO A 429 21.07 25.39 28.73
C PRO A 429 22.44 25.46 28.07
N PHE A 430 22.76 26.48 27.32
CA PHE A 430 24.16 26.82 27.03
C PHE A 430 24.34 28.33 26.84
N GLY A 431 24.64 28.99 27.95
CA GLY A 431 25.28 30.28 27.94
C GLY A 431 26.76 30.15 27.56
N SER A 432 27.17 30.77 26.47
CA SER A 432 28.58 31.01 26.20
C SER A 432 28.89 32.49 26.44
N GLY A 433 29.81 32.69 27.35
CA GLY A 433 30.32 34.01 27.77
C GLY A 433 31.02 34.77 26.66
N LEU A 434 30.80 36.04 26.71
CA LEU A 434 31.60 37.08 26.10
C LEU A 434 33.02 37.08 26.66
N VAL A 435 34.02 37.18 25.81
CA VAL A 435 35.25 37.90 26.08
C VAL A 435 35.55 38.79 24.89
N SER A 436 35.62 40.05 25.17
CA SER A 436 36.19 41.15 24.38
C SER A 436 37.65 40.91 24.01
N ASP A 437 38.04 41.17 22.76
CA ASP A 437 38.96 42.21 22.32
C ASP A 437 38.85 42.38 20.81
#